data_d0883d6cf0af567f0579746c3f01b05f
#
_entry.id   d0883d6cf0af567f0579746c3f01b05f
#
_cell.length_a   1.000
_cell.length_b   1.000
_cell.length_c   1.000
_cell.angle_alpha   90.00
_cell.angle_beta   90.00
_cell.angle_gamma   90.00
#
_symmetry.space_group_name_H-M   'P 1'
#
loop_
_entity.id
_entity.type
_entity.pdbx_description
1 polymer ?
#
loop_
_entity_poly.entity_id
_entity_poly.type
_entity_poly.pdbx_seq_one_letter_code
_entity_poly.pdbx_strand_id
1 'polypeptide(L)'
;MSSLINITNNLNDGINVVTASGIGTFNNPYVKVSGEGILVAIIDSGIDYLNEDFINEDGTSKIVSMWNQDCNISEPPEGFIFGSEISRDEINDAIKDNNKDLCVDELGTGTIAAGIICSGGRVNNNYRGIAPNVELVVVKLRQYEDTYTKGKINYESTDFFAAIAYVISVSKELNMPLIINLSVGATSTSFYNISIINTFTELYQSGIVIVSGAGNEGNTDIHFSGQINKGITFDKGDYQDIVLQEGDDTNLDITINFLGADKVRVAVISPSGEISKIGEYSPENIVVNGSFNLENTGYTIEYTLPWLFSGTTVINIKLRDIKPGIWTIRIIPEYIINGNYSLYIPNRNIISPTTRFLDADSSFTITRFGLVREVITIGTYNEKTNSMWLGSSKGPHGENEIKPDIVAPGVDIISTFLNNTYNTGTGSGVSSSIVCGILALIMEYILNQTDLPRYSLYNEPLKTYLMIGTTQNSLYSYPNISQGFGLLNYQNTIIKVAKNIN
;
A
#
# COMPACT_ATOMS: atom_id res chain seq x y z
N MET A 1 2.22 5.57 -7.72
CA MET A 1 2.27 4.54 -6.64
C MET A 1 3.57 3.78 -6.73
N SER A 2 4.05 3.17 -5.66
CA SER A 2 5.29 2.38 -5.63
C SER A 2 5.10 1.11 -4.81
N SER A 3 6.01 0.13 -4.99
CA SER A 3 5.99 -1.10 -4.20
C SER A 3 6.19 -0.84 -2.71
N LEU A 4 5.48 -1.59 -1.88
CA LEU A 4 5.60 -1.65 -0.43
C LEU A 4 6.51 -2.81 0.04
N ILE A 5 7.26 -3.41 -0.89
CA ILE A 5 8.26 -4.45 -0.63
C ILE A 5 9.65 -3.91 -0.97
N ASN A 6 10.53 -3.88 0.01
CA ASN A 6 11.94 -3.56 -0.17
C ASN A 6 12.73 -4.87 -0.17
N ILE A 7 13.54 -5.08 -1.21
CA ILE A 7 14.42 -6.25 -1.32
C ILE A 7 15.69 -5.98 -0.50
N THR A 8 16.01 -6.88 0.44
CA THR A 8 17.08 -6.65 1.42
C THR A 8 18.31 -7.54 1.24
N ASN A 9 18.27 -8.55 0.38
CA ASN A 9 19.38 -9.46 0.03
C ASN A 9 20.08 -10.10 1.25
N ASN A 10 19.34 -10.45 2.30
CA ASN A 10 19.88 -10.89 3.58
C ASN A 10 19.45 -12.33 3.93
N LEU A 11 19.76 -13.30 3.06
CA LEU A 11 19.33 -14.69 3.22
C LEU A 11 19.86 -15.34 4.51
N ASN A 12 21.07 -14.98 4.96
CA ASN A 12 21.69 -15.56 6.15
C ASN A 12 20.92 -15.19 7.43
N ASP A 13 20.32 -14.00 7.46
CA ASP A 13 19.51 -13.51 8.56
C ASP A 13 18.01 -13.55 8.24
N GLY A 14 17.63 -14.09 7.08
CA GLY A 14 16.23 -14.18 6.68
C GLY A 14 15.44 -15.17 7.55
N ILE A 15 14.12 -14.94 7.64
CA ILE A 15 13.17 -15.84 8.31
C ILE A 15 12.31 -16.51 7.25
N ASN A 16 12.14 -17.81 7.38
CA ASN A 16 11.19 -18.59 6.60
C ASN A 16 9.75 -18.11 6.88
N VAL A 17 8.96 -17.91 5.84
CA VAL A 17 7.58 -17.39 5.94
C VAL A 17 6.66 -18.27 6.79
N VAL A 18 6.79 -19.59 6.71
CA VAL A 18 5.98 -20.54 7.49
C VAL A 18 6.27 -20.39 8.99
N THR A 19 7.54 -20.15 9.35
CA THR A 19 7.94 -19.87 10.73
C THR A 19 7.45 -18.51 11.19
N ALA A 20 7.68 -17.47 10.39
CA ALA A 20 7.28 -16.11 10.72
C ALA A 20 5.76 -15.95 10.90
N SER A 21 4.97 -16.62 10.07
CA SER A 21 3.50 -16.58 10.14
C SER A 21 2.89 -17.39 11.30
N GLY A 22 3.70 -18.20 11.98
CA GLY A 22 3.24 -19.09 13.05
C GLY A 22 2.46 -20.34 12.56
N ILE A 23 2.34 -20.55 11.24
CA ILE A 23 1.62 -21.71 10.68
C ILE A 23 2.35 -23.01 11.01
N GLY A 24 3.67 -23.00 10.98
CA GLY A 24 4.50 -24.18 11.26
C GLY A 24 4.31 -24.75 12.67
N THR A 25 3.85 -23.95 13.62
CA THR A 25 3.56 -24.39 15.00
C THR A 25 2.15 -24.93 15.18
N PHE A 26 1.24 -24.68 14.22
CA PHE A 26 -0.13 -25.14 14.27
C PHE A 26 -0.28 -26.52 13.65
N ASN A 27 -0.14 -27.54 14.48
CA ASN A 27 -0.31 -28.93 14.08
C ASN A 27 -1.65 -29.48 14.57
N ASN A 28 -2.74 -29.15 13.84
CA ASN A 28 -4.06 -29.72 14.12
C ASN A 28 -4.45 -30.68 12.98
N PRO A 29 -4.56 -32.00 13.25
CA PRO A 29 -4.88 -32.97 12.22
C PRO A 29 -6.28 -32.81 11.62
N TYR A 30 -7.15 -32.02 12.25
CA TYR A 30 -8.50 -31.73 11.78
C TYR A 30 -8.59 -30.48 10.90
N VAL A 31 -7.54 -29.68 10.83
CA VAL A 31 -7.46 -28.46 9.99
C VAL A 31 -6.42 -28.72 8.89
N LYS A 32 -6.87 -29.34 7.81
CA LYS A 32 -6.05 -29.58 6.62
C LYS A 32 -6.47 -28.58 5.55
N VAL A 33 -5.75 -27.49 5.45
CA VAL A 33 -5.98 -26.42 4.48
C VAL A 33 -4.68 -26.04 3.78
N SER A 34 -4.78 -25.63 2.54
CA SER A 34 -3.65 -25.31 1.67
C SER A 34 -3.94 -24.14 0.72
N GLY A 35 -5.13 -23.53 0.81
CA GLY A 35 -5.63 -22.47 -0.06
C GLY A 35 -6.40 -22.99 -1.27
N GLU A 36 -6.79 -24.28 -1.31
CA GLU A 36 -7.51 -24.87 -2.44
C GLU A 36 -8.86 -24.17 -2.68
N GLY A 37 -9.16 -23.88 -3.96
CA GLY A 37 -10.40 -23.21 -4.34
C GLY A 37 -10.44 -21.71 -4.08
N ILE A 38 -9.32 -21.10 -3.68
CA ILE A 38 -9.20 -19.66 -3.43
C ILE A 38 -8.34 -19.02 -4.52
N LEU A 39 -8.80 -17.90 -5.09
CA LEU A 39 -8.08 -17.07 -6.03
C LEU A 39 -7.39 -15.92 -5.29
N VAL A 40 -6.11 -15.68 -5.58
CA VAL A 40 -5.36 -14.54 -5.05
C VAL A 40 -4.86 -13.66 -6.18
N ALA A 41 -5.15 -12.37 -6.12
CA ALA A 41 -4.68 -11.38 -7.05
C ALA A 41 -3.35 -10.76 -6.58
N ILE A 42 -2.36 -10.74 -7.47
CA ILE A 42 -1.10 -10.00 -7.33
C ILE A 42 -1.12 -8.84 -8.31
N ILE A 43 -1.19 -7.62 -7.80
CA ILE A 43 -1.15 -6.38 -8.60
C ILE A 43 0.14 -5.65 -8.22
N ASP A 44 1.20 -5.85 -9.01
CA ASP A 44 2.57 -5.39 -8.68
C ASP A 44 3.44 -5.24 -9.94
N SER A 45 4.75 -5.39 -9.81
CA SER A 45 5.77 -5.29 -10.89
C SER A 45 5.73 -6.42 -11.92
N GLY A 46 4.93 -7.45 -11.70
CA GLY A 46 4.85 -8.68 -12.51
C GLY A 46 5.11 -9.94 -11.70
N ILE A 47 5.48 -11.00 -12.37
CA ILE A 47 5.85 -12.30 -11.76
C ILE A 47 6.83 -13.05 -12.65
N ASP A 48 7.79 -13.76 -12.07
CA ASP A 48 8.59 -14.76 -12.77
C ASP A 48 7.78 -16.07 -12.91
N TYR A 49 6.91 -16.11 -13.90
CA TYR A 49 5.99 -17.24 -14.15
C TYR A 49 6.69 -18.56 -14.53
N LEU A 50 7.96 -18.50 -14.94
CA LEU A 50 8.78 -19.69 -15.22
C LEU A 50 9.41 -20.29 -13.92
N ASN A 51 9.29 -19.59 -12.80
CA ASN A 51 9.82 -20.09 -11.55
C ASN A 51 9.10 -21.37 -11.12
N GLU A 52 9.86 -22.44 -10.84
CA GLU A 52 9.31 -23.74 -10.50
C GLU A 52 8.38 -23.72 -9.29
N ASP A 53 8.54 -22.77 -8.39
CA ASP A 53 7.68 -22.59 -7.22
C ASP A 53 6.24 -22.19 -7.56
N PHE A 54 6.00 -21.67 -8.79
CA PHE A 54 4.68 -21.33 -9.32
C PHE A 54 4.12 -22.35 -10.32
N ILE A 55 4.76 -23.52 -10.42
CA ILE A 55 4.33 -24.62 -11.28
C ILE A 55 3.80 -25.76 -10.38
N ASN A 56 2.61 -26.27 -10.69
CA ASN A 56 2.00 -27.37 -10.00
C ASN A 56 2.76 -28.71 -10.24
N GLU A 57 2.46 -29.75 -9.47
CA GLU A 57 3.10 -31.07 -9.61
C GLU A 57 2.83 -31.69 -10.99
N ASP A 58 1.69 -31.40 -11.60
CA ASP A 58 1.31 -31.86 -12.94
C ASP A 58 1.95 -31.07 -14.09
N GLY A 59 2.75 -30.05 -13.75
CA GLY A 59 3.44 -29.18 -14.70
C GLY A 59 2.62 -27.98 -15.19
N THR A 60 1.40 -27.77 -14.69
CA THR A 60 0.58 -26.62 -15.03
C THR A 60 0.94 -25.41 -14.16
N SER A 61 0.69 -24.19 -14.67
CA SER A 61 0.89 -22.96 -13.92
C SER A 61 -0.15 -22.80 -12.79
N LYS A 62 0.24 -22.24 -11.67
CA LYS A 62 -0.69 -21.72 -10.64
C LYS A 62 -1.43 -20.46 -11.10
N ILE A 63 -0.93 -19.78 -12.13
CA ILE A 63 -1.51 -18.55 -12.67
C ILE A 63 -2.63 -18.92 -13.62
N VAL A 64 -3.87 -18.50 -13.30
CA VAL A 64 -5.07 -18.75 -14.12
C VAL A 64 -5.19 -17.76 -15.28
N SER A 65 -4.81 -16.52 -15.02
CA SER A 65 -4.79 -15.45 -16.02
C SER A 65 -3.81 -14.36 -15.58
N MET A 66 -3.20 -13.70 -16.57
CA MET A 66 -2.25 -12.63 -16.34
C MET A 66 -2.53 -11.46 -17.29
N TRP A 67 -2.60 -10.25 -16.76
CA TRP A 67 -2.65 -9.04 -17.55
C TRP A 67 -1.33 -8.29 -17.48
N ASN A 68 -0.58 -8.30 -18.55
CA ASN A 68 0.61 -7.47 -18.69
C ASN A 68 0.21 -6.11 -19.29
N GLN A 69 0.12 -5.08 -18.48
CA GLN A 69 -0.27 -3.74 -18.91
C GLN A 69 0.84 -3.00 -19.70
N ASP A 70 2.05 -3.53 -19.66
CA ASP A 70 3.25 -2.88 -20.21
C ASP A 70 3.65 -3.40 -21.61
N CYS A 71 2.85 -4.29 -22.21
CA CYS A 71 3.10 -4.86 -23.52
C CYS A 71 1.83 -4.97 -24.37
N ASN A 72 2.01 -5.25 -25.66
CA ASN A 72 0.93 -5.49 -26.63
C ASN A 72 1.29 -6.70 -27.51
N ILE A 73 1.41 -7.89 -26.88
CA ILE A 73 1.73 -9.15 -27.56
C ILE A 73 0.48 -9.98 -27.89
N SER A 74 -0.63 -9.73 -27.18
CA SER A 74 -1.94 -10.32 -27.42
C SER A 74 -3.02 -9.24 -27.22
N GLU A 75 -4.30 -9.62 -27.44
CA GLU A 75 -5.43 -8.72 -27.20
C GLU A 75 -5.52 -8.32 -25.72
N PRO A 76 -5.97 -7.10 -25.42
CA PRO A 76 -6.25 -6.69 -24.06
C PRO A 76 -7.45 -7.46 -23.48
N PRO A 77 -7.60 -7.50 -22.13
CA PRO A 77 -8.78 -8.09 -21.50
C PRO A 77 -10.07 -7.41 -21.97
N GLU A 78 -11.17 -8.15 -21.95
CA GLU A 78 -12.49 -7.62 -22.34
C GLU A 78 -12.85 -6.36 -21.56
N GLY A 79 -13.22 -5.30 -22.27
CA GLY A 79 -13.56 -3.99 -21.72
C GLY A 79 -12.36 -3.05 -21.51
N PHE A 80 -11.14 -3.48 -21.81
CA PHE A 80 -9.94 -2.65 -21.75
C PHE A 80 -9.35 -2.46 -23.15
N ILE A 81 -8.51 -1.43 -23.32
CA ILE A 81 -7.96 -1.01 -24.62
C ILE A 81 -6.42 -1.03 -24.67
N PHE A 82 -5.76 -1.59 -23.67
CA PHE A 82 -4.31 -1.61 -23.56
C PHE A 82 -3.82 -2.87 -22.84
N GLY A 83 -2.53 -3.16 -23.00
CA GLY A 83 -1.89 -4.33 -22.41
C GLY A 83 -2.27 -5.62 -23.14
N SER A 84 -1.85 -6.74 -22.60
CA SER A 84 -2.10 -8.08 -23.12
C SER A 84 -2.64 -9.00 -22.05
N GLU A 85 -3.77 -9.65 -22.32
CA GLU A 85 -4.24 -10.75 -21.49
C GLU A 85 -3.58 -12.06 -21.93
N ILE A 86 -3.15 -12.86 -20.97
CA ILE A 86 -2.43 -14.12 -21.18
C ILE A 86 -3.13 -15.19 -20.36
N SER A 87 -3.66 -16.19 -21.02
CA SER A 87 -4.36 -17.33 -20.43
C SER A 87 -3.42 -18.33 -19.78
N ARG A 88 -3.95 -19.21 -18.92
CA ARG A 88 -3.18 -20.33 -18.34
C ARG A 88 -2.58 -21.23 -19.41
N ASP A 89 -3.28 -21.48 -20.51
CA ASP A 89 -2.78 -22.35 -21.58
C ASP A 89 -1.56 -21.74 -22.27
N GLU A 90 -1.60 -20.45 -22.55
CA GLU A 90 -0.45 -19.71 -23.11
C GLU A 90 0.75 -19.69 -22.13
N ILE A 91 0.47 -19.55 -20.82
CA ILE A 91 1.52 -19.65 -19.80
C ILE A 91 2.10 -21.06 -19.74
N ASN A 92 1.27 -22.11 -19.81
CA ASN A 92 1.71 -23.50 -19.82
C ASN A 92 2.58 -23.81 -21.06
N ASP A 93 2.23 -23.28 -22.21
CA ASP A 93 3.03 -23.42 -23.42
C ASP A 93 4.36 -22.68 -23.32
N ALA A 94 4.36 -21.47 -22.76
CA ALA A 94 5.58 -20.72 -22.49
C ALA A 94 6.50 -21.43 -21.47
N ILE A 95 5.94 -22.12 -20.46
CA ILE A 95 6.71 -22.93 -19.51
C ILE A 95 7.39 -24.10 -20.24
N LYS A 96 6.68 -24.84 -21.11
CA LYS A 96 7.23 -25.93 -21.89
C LYS A 96 8.36 -25.47 -22.82
N ASP A 97 8.17 -24.32 -23.44
CA ASP A 97 9.11 -23.74 -24.40
C ASP A 97 10.23 -22.91 -23.75
N ASN A 98 10.17 -22.72 -22.42
CA ASN A 98 11.04 -21.82 -21.64
C ASN A 98 11.09 -20.40 -22.23
N ASN A 99 9.94 -19.93 -22.70
CA ASN A 99 9.77 -18.59 -23.26
C ASN A 99 9.61 -17.56 -22.13
N LYS A 100 10.39 -16.49 -22.13
CA LYS A 100 10.40 -15.42 -21.10
C LYS A 100 9.64 -14.15 -21.51
N ASP A 101 9.03 -14.14 -22.70
CA ASP A 101 8.56 -12.90 -23.32
C ASP A 101 7.15 -12.46 -22.87
N LEU A 102 6.39 -13.31 -22.15
CA LEU A 102 5.03 -12.97 -21.75
C LEU A 102 4.98 -11.91 -20.64
N CYS A 103 5.90 -11.99 -19.70
CA CYS A 103 5.99 -11.04 -18.59
C CYS A 103 7.41 -11.07 -18.01
N VAL A 104 7.97 -9.90 -17.77
CA VAL A 104 9.25 -9.77 -17.04
C VAL A 104 8.97 -9.00 -15.78
N ASP A 105 9.32 -9.57 -14.62
CA ASP A 105 9.30 -8.87 -13.34
C ASP A 105 10.68 -8.26 -13.11
N GLU A 106 10.87 -7.00 -13.49
CA GLU A 106 12.17 -6.32 -13.39
C GLU A 106 12.59 -6.05 -11.94
N LEU A 107 11.62 -5.87 -11.04
CA LEU A 107 11.86 -5.54 -9.63
C LEU A 107 11.89 -6.75 -8.73
N GLY A 108 11.19 -7.82 -9.08
CA GLY A 108 11.02 -9.02 -8.25
C GLY A 108 10.05 -8.86 -7.08
N THR A 109 9.37 -7.71 -6.94
CA THR A 109 8.48 -7.47 -5.80
C THR A 109 7.18 -8.27 -5.90
N GLY A 110 6.60 -8.39 -7.10
CA GLY A 110 5.43 -9.24 -7.33
C GLY A 110 5.77 -10.73 -7.17
N THR A 111 6.95 -11.15 -7.62
CA THR A 111 7.45 -12.51 -7.42
C THR A 111 7.63 -12.85 -5.93
N ILE A 112 8.19 -11.92 -5.13
CA ILE A 112 8.31 -12.08 -3.66
C ILE A 112 6.92 -12.20 -3.03
N ALA A 113 5.97 -11.32 -3.39
CA ALA A 113 4.62 -11.35 -2.86
C ALA A 113 3.92 -12.68 -3.15
N ALA A 114 3.98 -13.15 -4.40
CA ALA A 114 3.42 -14.43 -4.81
C ALA A 114 4.10 -15.61 -4.09
N GLY A 115 5.43 -15.60 -3.95
CA GLY A 115 6.19 -16.62 -3.25
C GLY A 115 5.81 -16.76 -1.77
N ILE A 116 5.63 -15.64 -1.06
CA ILE A 116 5.14 -15.63 0.33
C ILE A 116 3.78 -16.31 0.42
N ILE A 117 2.89 -16.03 -0.51
CA ILE A 117 1.53 -16.56 -0.51
C ILE A 117 1.54 -18.03 -0.89
N CYS A 118 2.14 -18.41 -2.02
CA CYS A 118 1.85 -19.71 -2.65
C CYS A 118 3.04 -20.48 -3.24
N SER A 119 4.29 -20.12 -2.91
CA SER A 119 5.43 -20.95 -3.33
C SER A 119 5.15 -22.44 -3.08
N GLY A 120 5.33 -23.27 -4.10
CA GLY A 120 5.22 -24.73 -3.97
C GLY A 120 6.36 -25.36 -3.20
N GLY A 121 7.47 -24.63 -3.02
CA GLY A 121 8.71 -25.15 -2.41
C GLY A 121 9.42 -26.15 -3.31
N ARG A 122 9.23 -26.09 -4.63
CA ARG A 122 9.83 -27.04 -5.58
C ARG A 122 11.31 -26.80 -5.80
N VAL A 123 11.72 -25.54 -5.82
CA VAL A 123 13.14 -25.16 -5.86
C VAL A 123 13.82 -25.49 -4.52
N ASN A 124 13.16 -25.14 -3.40
CA ASN A 124 13.62 -25.51 -2.05
C ASN A 124 12.43 -25.63 -1.09
N ASN A 125 12.15 -26.84 -0.62
CA ASN A 125 11.00 -27.14 0.23
C ASN A 125 11.02 -26.38 1.59
N ASN A 126 12.17 -25.87 2.03
CA ASN A 126 12.25 -25.04 3.22
C ASN A 126 11.60 -23.67 3.05
N TYR A 127 11.37 -23.22 1.82
CA TYR A 127 10.82 -21.90 1.50
C TYR A 127 9.44 -21.97 0.84
N ARG A 128 8.65 -22.96 1.27
CA ARG A 128 7.26 -23.09 0.84
C ARG A 128 6.42 -21.91 1.32
N GLY A 129 5.48 -21.46 0.49
CA GLY A 129 4.51 -20.40 0.81
C GLY A 129 3.44 -20.86 1.82
N ILE A 130 2.62 -19.92 2.25
CA ILE A 130 1.60 -20.14 3.29
C ILE A 130 0.44 -21.00 2.79
N ALA A 131 -0.06 -20.67 1.60
CA ALA A 131 -1.22 -21.31 0.97
C ALA A 131 -0.82 -21.84 -0.43
N PRO A 132 -0.07 -22.95 -0.50
CA PRO A 132 0.58 -23.38 -1.74
C PRO A 132 -0.38 -23.86 -2.84
N ASN A 133 -1.66 -24.08 -2.53
CA ASN A 133 -2.66 -24.56 -3.50
C ASN A 133 -3.65 -23.49 -3.91
N VAL A 134 -3.41 -22.21 -3.61
CA VAL A 134 -4.20 -21.12 -4.22
C VAL A 134 -3.91 -21.01 -5.70
N GLU A 135 -4.88 -20.48 -6.43
CA GLU A 135 -4.69 -20.02 -7.80
C GLU A 135 -4.38 -18.54 -7.83
N LEU A 136 -3.60 -18.10 -8.81
CA LEU A 136 -3.19 -16.71 -8.96
C LEU A 136 -3.84 -16.06 -10.18
N VAL A 137 -4.27 -14.82 -10.01
CA VAL A 137 -4.46 -13.88 -11.12
C VAL A 137 -3.44 -12.75 -10.95
N VAL A 138 -2.68 -12.45 -11.99
CA VAL A 138 -1.55 -11.52 -11.91
C VAL A 138 -1.78 -10.31 -12.80
N VAL A 139 -1.52 -9.13 -12.30
CA VAL A 139 -1.43 -7.92 -13.13
C VAL A 139 -0.06 -7.30 -12.96
N LYS A 140 0.69 -7.27 -14.06
CA LYS A 140 1.88 -6.44 -14.17
C LYS A 140 1.43 -5.02 -14.49
N LEU A 141 1.62 -4.12 -13.53
CA LEU A 141 1.32 -2.69 -13.70
C LEU A 141 2.28 -2.05 -14.70
N ARG A 142 1.73 -1.17 -15.54
CA ARG A 142 2.53 -0.38 -16.46
C ARG A 142 3.40 0.60 -15.69
N GLN A 143 4.68 0.59 -16.01
CA GLN A 143 5.67 1.46 -15.40
C GLN A 143 5.68 2.83 -16.08
N TYR A 144 5.73 3.87 -15.29
CA TYR A 144 5.92 5.24 -15.75
C TYR A 144 7.25 5.78 -15.28
N GLU A 145 8.06 6.23 -16.22
CA GLU A 145 9.15 7.15 -15.90
C GLU A 145 8.57 8.55 -15.83
N ASP A 146 8.35 9.04 -14.64
CA ASP A 146 7.97 10.43 -14.44
C ASP A 146 9.18 11.33 -14.78
N THR A 147 8.95 12.37 -15.59
CA THR A 147 9.95 13.41 -15.86
C THR A 147 10.41 14.13 -14.59
N TYR A 148 9.64 14.01 -13.51
CA TYR A 148 9.92 14.62 -12.22
C TYR A 148 10.83 13.77 -11.32
N THR A 149 10.91 12.46 -11.54
CA THR A 149 11.58 11.50 -10.65
C THR A 149 12.62 10.66 -11.39
N LYS A 150 13.61 11.27 -11.99
CA LYS A 150 14.64 10.62 -12.83
C LYS A 150 14.97 9.19 -12.39
N GLY A 151 14.59 8.20 -13.23
CA GLY A 151 14.96 6.81 -13.06
C GLY A 151 14.25 6.06 -11.91
N LYS A 152 13.17 6.60 -11.36
CA LYS A 152 12.36 5.93 -10.34
C LYS A 152 11.07 5.39 -10.95
N ILE A 153 10.77 4.14 -10.62
CA ILE A 153 9.57 3.45 -11.11
C ILE A 153 8.35 3.92 -10.33
N ASN A 154 7.36 4.38 -11.06
CA ASN A 154 6.07 4.81 -10.56
C ASN A 154 4.93 4.14 -11.33
N TYR A 155 3.76 3.98 -10.69
CA TYR A 155 2.56 3.41 -11.29
C TYR A 155 1.43 4.44 -11.26
N GLU A 156 0.64 4.50 -12.33
CA GLU A 156 -0.52 5.37 -12.40
C GLU A 156 -1.72 4.81 -11.63
N SER A 157 -2.49 5.69 -11.01
CA SER A 157 -3.67 5.29 -10.25
C SER A 157 -4.76 4.71 -11.15
N THR A 158 -4.90 5.20 -12.37
CA THR A 158 -5.88 4.72 -13.35
C THR A 158 -5.63 3.28 -13.76
N ASP A 159 -4.37 2.92 -14.01
CA ASP A 159 -3.97 1.57 -14.38
C ASP A 159 -4.18 0.60 -13.23
N PHE A 160 -3.94 1.07 -12.01
CA PHE A 160 -4.20 0.28 -10.81
C PHE A 160 -5.70 0.01 -10.58
N PHE A 161 -6.58 1.00 -10.79
CA PHE A 161 -8.04 0.77 -10.70
C PHE A 161 -8.53 -0.16 -11.82
N ALA A 162 -7.98 -0.05 -13.01
CA ALA A 162 -8.24 -0.98 -14.09
C ALA A 162 -7.83 -2.42 -13.71
N ALA A 163 -6.66 -2.58 -13.07
CA ALA A 163 -6.20 -3.87 -12.56
C ALA A 163 -7.17 -4.49 -11.54
N ILE A 164 -7.68 -3.68 -10.60
CA ILE A 164 -8.69 -4.15 -9.64
C ILE A 164 -9.96 -4.63 -10.35
N ALA A 165 -10.46 -3.87 -11.32
CA ALA A 165 -11.65 -4.26 -12.08
C ALA A 165 -11.43 -5.57 -12.85
N TYR A 166 -10.25 -5.73 -13.47
CA TYR A 166 -9.88 -6.95 -14.18
C TYR A 166 -9.85 -8.19 -13.26
N VAL A 167 -9.17 -8.16 -12.13
CA VAL A 167 -9.07 -9.33 -11.25
C VAL A 167 -10.44 -9.73 -10.67
N ILE A 168 -11.36 -8.78 -10.52
CA ILE A 168 -12.73 -9.02 -10.13
C ILE A 168 -13.50 -9.72 -11.26
N SER A 169 -13.31 -9.32 -12.52
CA SER A 169 -13.96 -10.00 -13.66
C SER A 169 -13.51 -11.46 -13.77
N VAL A 170 -12.20 -11.73 -13.62
CA VAL A 170 -11.67 -13.10 -13.60
C VAL A 170 -12.25 -13.93 -12.46
N SER A 171 -12.36 -13.37 -11.25
CA SER A 171 -12.99 -14.07 -10.11
C SER A 171 -14.47 -14.42 -10.37
N LYS A 172 -15.21 -13.53 -11.02
CA LYS A 172 -16.61 -13.77 -11.39
C LYS A 172 -16.73 -14.86 -12.46
N GLU A 173 -15.89 -14.82 -13.47
CA GLU A 173 -15.85 -15.82 -14.54
C GLU A 173 -15.54 -17.21 -14.01
N LEU A 174 -14.50 -17.34 -13.17
CA LEU A 174 -14.09 -18.60 -12.56
C LEU A 174 -15.03 -19.04 -11.43
N ASN A 175 -15.92 -18.17 -10.99
CA ASN A 175 -16.78 -18.40 -9.82
C ASN A 175 -15.98 -18.76 -8.55
N MET A 176 -14.83 -18.10 -8.32
CA MET A 176 -13.95 -18.32 -7.15
C MET A 176 -13.98 -17.12 -6.20
N PRO A 177 -13.88 -17.33 -4.87
CA PRO A 177 -13.63 -16.23 -3.95
C PRO A 177 -12.25 -15.64 -4.20
N LEU A 178 -12.12 -14.33 -4.03
CA LEU A 178 -10.94 -13.56 -4.40
C LEU A 178 -10.33 -12.84 -3.19
N ILE A 179 -9.03 -12.96 -3.02
CA ILE A 179 -8.24 -12.10 -2.15
C ILE A 179 -7.38 -11.19 -3.01
N ILE A 180 -7.50 -9.87 -2.85
CA ILE A 180 -6.67 -8.89 -3.56
C ILE A 180 -5.56 -8.43 -2.62
N ASN A 181 -4.31 -8.76 -2.96
CA ASN A 181 -3.13 -8.28 -2.25
C ASN A 181 -2.67 -6.95 -2.84
N LEU A 182 -2.76 -5.88 -2.06
CA LEU A 182 -2.26 -4.58 -2.42
C LEU A 182 -0.87 -4.37 -1.81
N SER A 183 0.17 -4.86 -2.50
CA SER A 183 1.59 -4.69 -2.16
C SER A 183 2.21 -3.42 -2.75
N VAL A 184 1.41 -2.59 -3.44
CA VAL A 184 1.77 -1.26 -3.91
C VAL A 184 0.95 -0.19 -3.19
N GLY A 185 1.53 0.99 -3.01
CA GLY A 185 0.88 2.07 -2.28
C GLY A 185 1.26 3.45 -2.76
N ALA A 186 0.48 4.43 -2.35
CA ALA A 186 0.77 5.84 -2.50
C ALA A 186 0.60 6.53 -1.15
N THR A 187 1.44 7.52 -0.89
CA THR A 187 1.27 8.39 0.29
C THR A 187 -0.12 9.00 0.26
N SER A 188 -0.80 8.98 1.39
CA SER A 188 -2.07 9.68 1.51
C SER A 188 -1.78 11.17 1.63
N THR A 189 -2.12 11.92 0.61
CA THR A 189 -2.05 13.38 0.63
C THR A 189 -3.33 14.00 1.20
N SER A 190 -4.32 13.20 1.56
CA SER A 190 -5.59 13.66 2.13
C SER A 190 -6.41 12.49 2.67
N PHE A 191 -6.92 12.62 3.90
CA PHE A 191 -7.91 11.71 4.48
C PHE A 191 -9.16 11.53 3.61
N TYR A 192 -9.42 12.41 2.69
CA TYR A 192 -10.69 12.56 2.00
C TYR A 192 -10.67 12.10 0.55
N ASN A 193 -9.50 11.85 -0.03
CA ASN A 193 -9.39 11.19 -1.35
C ASN A 193 -9.93 9.74 -1.35
N ILE A 194 -10.25 9.23 -0.17
CA ILE A 194 -10.77 7.88 0.07
C ILE A 194 -12.24 7.75 -0.35
N SER A 195 -13.01 8.86 -0.36
CA SER A 195 -14.43 8.81 -0.70
C SER A 195 -14.69 8.25 -2.11
N ILE A 196 -13.76 8.44 -3.04
CA ILE A 196 -13.87 7.84 -4.39
C ILE A 196 -13.74 6.32 -4.32
N ILE A 197 -12.84 5.80 -3.49
CA ILE A 197 -12.64 4.34 -3.34
C ILE A 197 -13.82 3.72 -2.61
N ASN A 198 -14.40 4.42 -1.63
CA ASN A 198 -15.59 3.97 -0.90
C ASN A 198 -16.85 3.88 -1.80
N THR A 199 -16.85 4.49 -2.99
CA THR A 199 -17.95 4.33 -3.95
C THR A 199 -17.94 2.99 -4.68
N PHE A 200 -16.83 2.27 -4.67
CA PHE A 200 -16.76 0.91 -5.21
C PHE A 200 -17.38 -0.13 -4.25
N THR A 201 -18.65 0.05 -3.92
CA THR A 201 -19.38 -0.82 -2.98
C THR A 201 -19.47 -2.28 -3.42
N GLU A 202 -19.32 -2.56 -4.71
CA GLU A 202 -19.26 -3.94 -5.26
C GLU A 202 -18.02 -4.70 -4.77
N LEU A 203 -16.93 -3.98 -4.39
CA LEU A 203 -15.71 -4.58 -3.87
C LEU A 203 -15.90 -5.25 -2.50
N TYR A 204 -16.95 -4.88 -1.75
CA TYR A 204 -17.07 -5.26 -0.35
C TYR A 204 -18.12 -6.35 -0.09
N GLN A 205 -18.84 -6.81 -1.12
CA GLN A 205 -20.06 -7.60 -0.90
C GLN A 205 -20.10 -8.97 -1.59
N SER A 206 -19.10 -9.40 -2.35
CA SER A 206 -19.30 -10.51 -3.29
C SER A 206 -18.26 -11.63 -3.24
N GLY A 207 -17.78 -11.99 -2.07
CA GLY A 207 -16.70 -12.99 -1.95
C GLY A 207 -15.34 -12.41 -2.31
N ILE A 208 -15.18 -11.09 -2.16
CA ILE A 208 -13.94 -10.36 -2.42
C ILE A 208 -13.39 -9.86 -1.10
N VAL A 209 -12.10 -10.08 -0.88
CA VAL A 209 -11.35 -9.61 0.30
C VAL A 209 -10.16 -8.78 -0.17
N ILE A 210 -10.00 -7.58 0.40
CA ILE A 210 -8.92 -6.68 0.04
C ILE A 210 -8.01 -6.50 1.25
N VAL A 211 -6.72 -6.77 1.05
CA VAL A 211 -5.66 -6.60 2.04
C VAL A 211 -4.64 -5.60 1.53
N SER A 212 -4.32 -4.61 2.31
CA SER A 212 -3.32 -3.59 1.96
C SER A 212 -2.23 -3.48 3.00
N GLY A 213 -0.99 -3.31 2.55
CA GLY A 213 0.07 -2.85 3.43
C GLY A 213 -0.21 -1.44 3.95
N ALA A 214 0.09 -1.19 5.22
CA ALA A 214 -0.09 0.12 5.84
C ALA A 214 0.79 1.21 5.20
N GLY A 215 1.93 0.83 4.67
CA GLY A 215 2.95 1.73 4.12
C GLY A 215 4.31 1.57 4.80
N ASN A 216 5.33 2.15 4.18
CA ASN A 216 6.72 2.05 4.62
C ASN A 216 7.28 3.42 5.06
N GLU A 217 6.40 4.36 5.40
CA GLU A 217 6.73 5.76 5.59
C GLU A 217 6.85 6.19 7.07
N GLY A 218 6.86 5.23 8.00
CA GLY A 218 6.87 5.51 9.44
C GLY A 218 8.12 6.22 9.97
N ASN A 219 9.23 6.23 9.21
CA ASN A 219 10.49 6.88 9.57
C ASN A 219 11.15 7.63 8.40
N THR A 220 10.34 8.10 7.47
CA THR A 220 10.85 8.75 6.24
C THR A 220 10.80 10.26 6.26
N ASP A 221 10.25 10.85 7.33
CA ASP A 221 10.15 12.30 7.54
C ASP A 221 9.38 13.04 6.42
N ILE A 222 8.42 12.36 5.77
CA ILE A 222 7.62 12.91 4.65
C ILE A 222 6.32 13.58 5.09
N HIS A 223 6.01 13.56 6.37
CA HIS A 223 4.81 14.12 6.95
C HIS A 223 5.14 15.05 8.11
N PHE A 224 4.39 16.15 8.18
CA PHE A 224 4.37 17.09 9.30
C PHE A 224 2.92 17.31 9.74
N SER A 225 2.65 17.34 11.04
CA SER A 225 1.37 17.75 11.61
C SER A 225 1.51 18.98 12.48
N GLY A 226 0.51 19.85 12.44
CA GLY A 226 0.49 21.08 13.23
C GLY A 226 -0.92 21.48 13.63
N GLN A 227 -0.97 22.46 14.55
CA GLN A 227 -2.22 23.02 15.02
C GLN A 227 -2.13 24.55 15.13
N ILE A 228 -3.13 25.23 14.62
CA ILE A 228 -3.34 26.68 14.75
C ILE A 228 -4.51 26.91 15.69
N ASN A 229 -4.39 27.90 16.58
CA ASN A 229 -5.49 28.26 17.48
C ASN A 229 -6.72 28.72 16.71
N LYS A 230 -7.90 28.29 17.14
CA LYS A 230 -9.17 28.73 16.59
C LYS A 230 -9.35 30.22 16.76
N GLY A 231 -9.85 30.89 15.72
CA GLY A 231 -10.09 32.35 15.78
C GLY A 231 -10.50 32.92 14.44
N ILE A 232 -10.99 34.16 14.50
CA ILE A 232 -11.42 34.95 13.34
C ILE A 232 -10.57 36.21 13.14
N THR A 233 -9.70 36.52 14.10
CA THR A 233 -8.76 37.65 14.04
C THR A 233 -7.41 37.17 14.56
N PHE A 234 -6.38 37.53 13.80
CA PHE A 234 -4.99 37.20 14.11
C PHE A 234 -4.14 38.46 14.03
N ASP A 235 -3.12 38.57 14.88
CA ASP A 235 -2.22 39.70 14.88
C ASP A 235 -1.30 39.71 13.62
N LYS A 236 -0.83 40.89 13.24
CA LYS A 236 0.21 40.98 12.20
C LYS A 236 1.49 40.32 12.72
N GLY A 237 1.79 39.15 12.20
CA GLY A 237 2.94 38.34 12.62
C GLY A 237 2.55 36.97 13.16
N ASP A 238 1.25 36.68 13.31
CA ASP A 238 0.78 35.33 13.56
C ASP A 238 0.98 34.49 12.31
N TYR A 239 1.96 33.60 12.34
CA TYR A 239 2.23 32.63 11.29
C TYR A 239 2.92 31.40 11.87
N GLN A 240 2.87 30.30 11.15
CA GLN A 240 3.65 29.10 11.43
C GLN A 240 4.58 28.81 10.25
N ASP A 241 5.85 28.59 10.57
CA ASP A 241 6.89 28.22 9.62
C ASP A 241 7.21 26.74 9.75
N ILE A 242 7.07 26.01 8.66
CA ILE A 242 7.38 24.60 8.55
C ILE A 242 8.64 24.46 7.69
N VAL A 243 9.67 23.85 8.25
CA VAL A 243 11.00 23.78 7.62
C VAL A 243 11.17 22.45 6.90
N LEU A 244 11.52 22.56 5.63
CA LEU A 244 11.79 21.44 4.73
C LEU A 244 13.27 21.50 4.27
N GLN A 245 13.98 20.41 4.44
CA GLN A 245 15.26 20.18 3.77
C GLN A 245 14.98 19.56 2.40
N GLU A 246 15.45 20.21 1.36
CA GLU A 246 15.44 19.66 0.00
C GLU A 246 16.85 19.13 -0.32
N GLY A 247 16.92 17.92 -0.93
CA GLY A 247 18.16 17.22 -1.22
C GLY A 247 18.66 17.43 -2.64
N ASP A 248 18.13 16.69 -3.59
CA ASP A 248 18.56 16.72 -5.01
C ASP A 248 17.40 16.35 -5.93
N ASP A 249 16.19 16.80 -5.61
CA ASP A 249 15.02 16.60 -6.46
C ASP A 249 14.96 17.71 -7.52
N THR A 250 14.44 17.37 -8.71
CA THR A 250 14.20 18.37 -9.76
C THR A 250 12.90 19.13 -9.49
N ASN A 251 11.91 18.43 -8.95
CA ASN A 251 10.60 18.97 -8.66
C ASN A 251 10.11 18.43 -7.32
N LEU A 252 9.30 19.21 -6.62
CA LEU A 252 8.70 18.79 -5.36
C LEU A 252 7.26 19.31 -5.27
N ASP A 253 6.36 18.41 -5.00
CA ASP A 253 4.95 18.72 -4.73
C ASP A 253 4.69 18.56 -3.22
N ILE A 254 4.11 19.60 -2.61
CA ILE A 254 3.74 19.61 -1.19
C ILE A 254 2.24 19.80 -1.10
N THR A 255 1.58 18.94 -0.34
CA THR A 255 0.12 19.06 -0.11
C THR A 255 -0.13 19.42 1.35
N ILE A 256 -0.90 20.46 1.58
CA ILE A 256 -1.36 20.89 2.90
C ILE A 256 -2.84 20.56 3.02
N ASN A 257 -3.21 19.82 4.07
CA ASN A 257 -4.60 19.47 4.36
C ASN A 257 -5.00 20.01 5.73
N PHE A 258 -6.07 20.79 5.78
CA PHE A 258 -6.74 21.16 7.02
C PHE A 258 -7.89 20.20 7.29
N LEU A 259 -8.13 19.86 8.55
CA LEU A 259 -9.27 19.01 8.94
C LEU A 259 -10.60 19.77 8.99
N GLY A 260 -10.60 21.06 8.71
CA GLY A 260 -11.78 21.92 8.63
C GLY A 260 -11.77 22.83 7.40
N ALA A 261 -12.80 23.63 7.25
CA ALA A 261 -12.85 24.68 6.25
C ALA A 261 -12.08 25.93 6.72
N ASP A 262 -10.84 25.72 7.14
CA ASP A 262 -9.95 26.75 7.64
C ASP A 262 -9.45 27.63 6.49
N LYS A 263 -9.47 28.96 6.67
CA LYS A 263 -8.95 29.90 5.70
C LYS A 263 -7.58 30.41 6.14
N VAL A 264 -6.60 30.19 5.29
CA VAL A 264 -5.21 30.59 5.51
C VAL A 264 -4.61 31.16 4.24
N ARG A 265 -3.57 31.99 4.39
CA ARG A 265 -2.66 32.37 3.31
C ARG A 265 -1.39 31.56 3.43
N VAL A 266 -0.76 31.24 2.31
CA VAL A 266 0.48 30.48 2.27
C VAL A 266 1.54 31.22 1.48
N ALA A 267 2.79 31.20 1.97
CA ALA A 267 3.97 31.63 1.26
C ALA A 267 5.06 30.57 1.36
N VAL A 268 5.95 30.55 0.37
CA VAL A 268 7.15 29.73 0.36
C VAL A 268 8.37 30.67 0.47
N ILE A 269 9.34 30.30 1.29
CA ILE A 269 10.59 31.05 1.47
C ILE A 269 11.72 30.16 0.97
N SER A 270 12.51 30.69 0.04
CA SER A 270 13.66 29.98 -0.56
C SER A 270 14.87 29.95 0.37
N PRO A 271 15.87 29.12 0.08
CA PRO A 271 17.13 29.08 0.86
C PRO A 271 17.87 30.40 0.94
N SER A 272 17.73 31.27 -0.06
CA SER A 272 18.30 32.62 -0.05
C SER A 272 17.50 33.64 0.77
N GLY A 273 16.28 33.23 1.26
CA GLY A 273 15.36 34.10 2.00
C GLY A 273 14.39 34.89 1.12
N GLU A 274 14.34 34.66 -0.19
CA GLU A 274 13.34 35.25 -1.07
C GLU A 274 11.95 34.66 -0.74
N ILE A 275 10.93 35.51 -0.62
CA ILE A 275 9.58 35.11 -0.27
C ILE A 275 8.70 35.11 -1.52
N SER A 276 7.95 34.04 -1.76
CA SER A 276 6.97 33.95 -2.83
C SER A 276 5.90 35.04 -2.68
N LYS A 277 5.12 35.26 -3.73
CA LYS A 277 3.83 35.97 -3.55
C LYS A 277 2.99 35.20 -2.54
N ILE A 278 2.37 35.92 -1.62
CA ILE A 278 1.46 35.32 -0.65
C ILE A 278 0.22 34.87 -1.40
N GLY A 279 -0.04 33.56 -1.35
CA GLY A 279 -1.26 33.00 -1.90
C GLY A 279 -2.45 33.38 -1.03
N GLU A 280 -3.51 33.87 -1.64
CA GLU A 280 -4.80 34.17 -1.00
C GLU A 280 -5.89 33.40 -1.72
N TYR A 281 -6.73 32.71 -0.96
CA TYR A 281 -7.92 32.11 -1.54
C TYR A 281 -8.92 33.20 -1.89
N SER A 282 -9.31 33.27 -3.15
CA SER A 282 -10.51 33.98 -3.58
C SER A 282 -11.28 33.09 -4.57
N PRO A 283 -12.60 33.17 -4.65
CA PRO A 283 -13.40 32.42 -5.62
C PRO A 283 -12.98 32.66 -7.09
N GLU A 284 -12.33 33.78 -7.35
CA GLU A 284 -11.88 34.19 -8.68
C GLU A 284 -10.40 33.86 -8.95
N ASN A 285 -9.63 33.55 -7.90
CA ASN A 285 -8.18 33.41 -8.02
C ASN A 285 -7.64 32.34 -7.06
N ILE A 286 -7.73 31.10 -7.50
CA ILE A 286 -7.34 29.91 -6.73
C ILE A 286 -5.89 29.46 -6.97
N VAL A 287 -5.17 30.13 -7.90
CA VAL A 287 -3.80 29.76 -8.30
C VAL A 287 -2.90 30.98 -8.27
N VAL A 288 -1.78 30.87 -7.57
CA VAL A 288 -0.71 31.86 -7.52
C VAL A 288 0.56 31.29 -8.10
N ASN A 289 1.10 31.93 -9.13
CA ASN A 289 2.32 31.52 -9.81
C ASN A 289 3.42 32.57 -9.67
N GLY A 290 4.67 32.10 -9.71
CA GLY A 290 5.86 32.94 -9.73
C GLY A 290 7.15 32.15 -9.83
N SER A 291 8.26 32.83 -9.61
CA SER A 291 9.60 32.21 -9.53
C SER A 291 10.47 32.92 -8.52
N PHE A 292 11.38 32.17 -7.90
CA PHE A 292 12.46 32.70 -7.10
C PHE A 292 13.62 33.02 -8.02
N ASN A 293 14.16 34.24 -7.91
CA ASN A 293 15.17 34.74 -8.86
C ASN A 293 16.55 34.11 -8.60
N LEU A 294 16.92 33.92 -7.33
CA LEU A 294 18.24 33.41 -6.98
C LEU A 294 18.35 31.91 -7.21
N GLU A 295 17.33 31.14 -6.85
CA GLU A 295 17.28 29.70 -7.07
C GLU A 295 16.85 29.33 -8.50
N ASN A 296 16.28 30.26 -9.25
CA ASN A 296 15.64 29.98 -10.55
C ASN A 296 14.60 28.84 -10.46
N THR A 297 13.85 28.80 -9.35
CA THR A 297 12.83 27.81 -9.05
C THR A 297 11.45 28.40 -9.31
N GLY A 298 10.66 27.75 -10.16
CA GLY A 298 9.24 28.10 -10.36
C GLY A 298 8.37 27.59 -9.23
N TYR A 299 7.34 28.34 -8.86
CA TYR A 299 6.34 27.89 -7.90
C TYR A 299 4.92 28.13 -8.37
N THR A 300 4.02 27.20 -7.97
CA THR A 300 2.57 27.32 -8.09
C THR A 300 1.96 26.99 -6.74
N ILE A 301 1.11 27.87 -6.20
CA ILE A 301 0.32 27.62 -4.99
C ILE A 301 -1.14 27.59 -5.43
N GLU A 302 -1.81 26.46 -5.23
CA GLU A 302 -3.15 26.16 -5.71
C GLU A 302 -4.07 25.85 -4.53
N TYR A 303 -5.19 26.56 -4.43
CA TYR A 303 -6.16 26.43 -3.35
C TYR A 303 -7.41 25.69 -3.81
N THR A 304 -7.86 24.76 -2.97
CA THR A 304 -9.15 24.11 -3.12
C THR A 304 -9.94 24.27 -1.82
N LEU A 305 -10.94 25.14 -1.81
CA LEU A 305 -11.76 25.44 -0.64
C LEU A 305 -13.23 25.71 -1.06
N PRO A 306 -14.21 25.00 -0.54
CA PRO A 306 -14.03 23.72 0.13
C PRO A 306 -13.64 22.64 -0.88
N TRP A 307 -12.88 21.64 -0.45
CA TRP A 307 -12.68 20.46 -1.28
C TRP A 307 -14.02 19.73 -1.47
N LEU A 308 -14.36 19.45 -2.71
CA LEU A 308 -15.70 18.97 -3.11
C LEU A 308 -16.17 17.71 -2.36
N PHE A 309 -15.24 16.83 -1.97
CA PHE A 309 -15.54 15.55 -1.34
C PHE A 309 -15.53 15.59 0.20
N SER A 310 -14.92 16.59 0.83
CA SER A 310 -14.75 16.63 2.28
C SER A 310 -15.22 17.93 2.93
N GLY A 311 -15.37 18.98 2.17
CA GLY A 311 -15.65 20.32 2.71
C GLY A 311 -14.47 20.96 3.47
N THR A 312 -13.27 20.38 3.36
CA THR A 312 -12.05 20.85 4.04
C THR A 312 -11.21 21.74 3.11
N THR A 313 -10.14 22.33 3.64
CA THR A 313 -9.19 23.12 2.85
C THR A 313 -8.01 22.27 2.42
N VAL A 314 -7.73 22.26 1.12
CA VAL A 314 -6.53 21.61 0.54
C VAL A 314 -5.74 22.65 -0.24
N ILE A 315 -4.43 22.70 -0.02
CA ILE A 315 -3.51 23.60 -0.72
C ILE A 315 -2.38 22.75 -1.30
N ASN A 316 -2.15 22.89 -2.61
CA ASN A 316 -1.05 22.24 -3.29
C ASN A 316 0.02 23.25 -3.66
N ILE A 317 1.25 22.99 -3.28
CA ILE A 317 2.44 23.77 -3.64
C ILE A 317 3.25 22.93 -4.60
N LYS A 318 3.51 23.43 -5.79
CA LYS A 318 4.33 22.77 -6.82
C LYS A 318 5.60 23.59 -7.01
N LEU A 319 6.74 23.03 -6.68
CA LEU A 319 8.07 23.61 -6.91
C LEU A 319 8.71 22.91 -8.11
N ARG A 320 9.22 23.69 -9.07
CA ARG A 320 9.78 23.22 -10.32
C ARG A 320 11.21 23.76 -10.47
N ASP A 321 12.14 22.89 -10.90
CA ASP A 321 13.58 23.17 -10.88
C ASP A 321 14.08 23.58 -9.49
N ILE A 322 13.55 22.93 -8.46
CA ILE A 322 13.90 23.20 -7.05
C ILE A 322 15.40 22.97 -6.82
N LYS A 323 15.99 23.75 -5.93
CA LYS A 323 17.41 23.66 -5.59
C LYS A 323 17.61 23.12 -4.18
N PRO A 324 18.68 22.33 -3.96
CA PRO A 324 19.06 21.85 -2.64
C PRO A 324 19.18 22.98 -1.61
N GLY A 325 18.66 22.74 -0.41
CA GLY A 325 18.72 23.71 0.66
C GLY A 325 17.56 23.64 1.64
N ILE A 326 17.46 24.65 2.49
CA ILE A 326 16.43 24.76 3.50
C ILE A 326 15.32 25.67 2.96
N TRP A 327 14.17 25.08 2.71
CA TRP A 327 12.96 25.77 2.29
C TRP A 327 12.00 25.91 3.48
N THR A 328 11.18 26.96 3.49
CA THR A 328 10.20 27.16 4.54
C THR A 328 8.80 27.38 3.94
N ILE A 329 7.83 26.64 4.43
CA ILE A 329 6.42 26.83 4.12
C ILE A 329 5.83 27.67 5.26
N ARG A 330 5.34 28.88 4.95
CA ARG A 330 4.73 29.77 5.91
C ARG A 330 3.22 29.75 5.79
N ILE A 331 2.52 29.39 6.87
CA ILE A 331 1.07 29.41 6.99
C ILE A 331 0.66 30.64 7.80
N ILE A 332 -0.17 31.50 7.22
CA ILE A 332 -0.67 32.73 7.83
C ILE A 332 -2.19 32.57 8.03
N PRO A 333 -2.68 32.47 9.28
CA PRO A 333 -4.09 32.25 9.54
C PRO A 333 -4.95 33.48 9.21
N GLU A 334 -6.16 33.26 8.69
CA GLU A 334 -7.18 34.30 8.47
C GLU A 334 -8.48 34.00 9.20
N TYR A 335 -8.98 32.77 9.08
CA TYR A 335 -10.19 32.31 9.76
C TYR A 335 -10.07 30.82 10.06
N ILE A 336 -9.97 30.45 11.32
CA ILE A 336 -9.66 29.08 11.76
C ILE A 336 -10.83 28.51 12.57
N ILE A 337 -11.40 27.42 12.04
CA ILE A 337 -12.52 26.68 12.63
C ILE A 337 -12.02 25.47 13.42
N ASN A 338 -11.15 24.67 12.80
CA ASN A 338 -10.57 23.46 13.41
C ASN A 338 -9.10 23.68 13.80
N GLY A 339 -8.29 24.13 12.87
CA GLY A 339 -6.89 24.48 13.05
C GLY A 339 -5.91 23.32 12.97
N ASN A 340 -6.36 22.08 12.97
CA ASN A 340 -5.47 20.94 12.76
C ASN A 340 -5.14 20.81 11.26
N TYR A 341 -3.86 20.62 10.94
CA TYR A 341 -3.41 20.49 9.57
C TYR A 341 -2.24 19.53 9.45
N SER A 342 -2.06 19.00 8.25
CA SER A 342 -0.96 18.11 7.89
C SER A 342 -0.32 18.54 6.58
N LEU A 343 0.99 18.42 6.48
CA LEU A 343 1.76 18.58 5.24
C LEU A 343 2.33 17.24 4.82
N TYR A 344 2.28 16.98 3.51
CA TYR A 344 2.84 15.78 2.90
C TYR A 344 3.74 16.17 1.73
N ILE A 345 4.87 15.47 1.61
CA ILE A 345 5.67 15.38 0.40
C ILE A 345 5.55 13.97 -0.17
N PRO A 346 5.94 13.70 -1.43
CA PRO A 346 5.86 12.39 -2.03
C PRO A 346 6.61 11.32 -1.23
N ASN A 347 6.24 10.04 -1.42
CA ASN A 347 6.87 8.94 -0.70
C ASN A 347 8.37 8.82 -1.00
N ARG A 348 9.10 8.17 -0.10
CA ARG A 348 10.56 8.04 -0.15
C ARG A 348 11.08 7.38 -1.43
N ASN A 349 10.31 6.51 -2.04
CA ASN A 349 10.70 5.84 -3.28
C ASN A 349 10.71 6.78 -4.50
N ILE A 350 10.05 7.95 -4.40
CA ILE A 350 9.90 8.92 -5.50
C ILE A 350 10.85 10.11 -5.33
N ILE A 351 11.14 10.55 -4.10
CA ILE A 351 11.99 11.71 -3.81
C ILE A 351 13.38 11.33 -3.35
N SER A 352 14.28 12.31 -3.27
CA SER A 352 15.64 12.16 -2.73
C SER A 352 15.61 11.66 -1.27
N PRO A 353 16.53 10.77 -0.86
CA PRO A 353 16.59 10.30 0.53
C PRO A 353 16.87 11.40 1.56
N THR A 354 17.34 12.55 1.14
CA THR A 354 17.65 13.69 2.01
C THR A 354 16.56 14.76 2.03
N THR A 355 15.55 14.68 1.14
CA THR A 355 14.39 15.58 1.15
C THR A 355 13.43 15.17 2.26
N ARG A 356 13.19 16.05 3.23
CA ARG A 356 12.40 15.73 4.43
C ARG A 356 11.96 16.97 5.18
N PHE A 357 10.91 16.86 5.98
CA PHE A 357 10.60 17.82 7.02
C PHE A 357 11.61 17.69 8.18
N LEU A 358 12.10 18.81 8.72
CA LEU A 358 13.04 18.78 9.84
C LEU A 358 12.38 18.50 11.19
N ASP A 359 11.08 18.79 11.30
CA ASP A 359 10.26 18.50 12.48
C ASP A 359 9.10 17.59 12.08
N ALA A 360 9.46 16.39 11.58
CA ALA A 360 8.52 15.44 11.01
C ALA A 360 7.71 14.70 12.08
N ASP A 361 6.48 14.31 11.71
CA ASP A 361 5.60 13.45 12.51
C ASP A 361 5.45 12.09 11.82
N SER A 362 5.75 11.01 12.54
CA SER A 362 5.65 9.64 12.04
C SER A 362 4.22 9.09 12.01
N SER A 363 3.24 9.79 12.60
CA SER A 363 1.81 9.44 12.51
C SER A 363 1.19 9.90 11.18
N PHE A 364 -0.05 9.50 10.91
CA PHE A 364 -0.78 9.83 9.68
C PHE A 364 -0.06 9.46 8.37
N THR A 365 0.77 8.41 8.40
CA THR A 365 1.60 7.98 7.26
C THR A 365 1.04 6.77 6.51
N ILE A 366 -0.15 6.28 6.88
CA ILE A 366 -0.79 5.13 6.22
C ILE A 366 -1.07 5.45 4.75
N THR A 367 -0.82 4.49 3.88
CA THR A 367 -1.08 4.60 2.45
C THR A 367 -2.56 4.81 2.14
N ARG A 368 -2.85 5.41 0.98
CA ARG A 368 -4.20 5.77 0.56
C ARG A 368 -5.19 4.60 0.62
N PHE A 369 -4.80 3.41 0.17
CA PHE A 369 -5.68 2.23 0.21
C PHE A 369 -5.82 1.67 1.63
N GLY A 370 -4.76 1.74 2.43
CA GLY A 370 -4.79 1.33 3.82
C GLY A 370 -5.71 2.18 4.70
N LEU A 371 -6.10 3.36 4.26
CA LEU A 371 -7.06 4.22 4.96
C LEU A 371 -8.53 3.86 4.69
N VAL A 372 -8.81 3.05 3.68
CA VAL A 372 -10.19 2.62 3.39
C VAL A 372 -10.70 1.76 4.53
N ARG A 373 -11.88 2.09 5.05
CA ARG A 373 -12.44 1.45 6.25
C ARG A 373 -12.57 -0.06 6.09
N GLU A 374 -13.10 -0.49 4.97
CA GLU A 374 -13.40 -1.88 4.66
C GLU A 374 -12.14 -2.70 4.35
N VAL A 375 -11.07 -2.07 3.85
CA VAL A 375 -9.81 -2.74 3.54
C VAL A 375 -9.12 -3.23 4.83
N ILE A 376 -8.59 -4.44 4.79
CA ILE A 376 -7.78 -5.00 5.89
C ILE A 376 -6.38 -4.42 5.77
N THR A 377 -6.00 -3.57 6.72
CA THR A 377 -4.73 -2.82 6.67
C THR A 377 -3.72 -3.41 7.63
N ILE A 378 -2.55 -3.76 7.09
CA ILE A 378 -1.54 -4.52 7.81
C ILE A 378 -0.28 -3.67 8.03
N GLY A 379 0.03 -3.40 9.30
CA GLY A 379 1.33 -2.86 9.70
C GLY A 379 2.39 -3.95 9.82
N THR A 380 3.63 -3.54 10.07
CA THR A 380 4.79 -4.44 10.02
C THR A 380 5.55 -4.46 11.34
N TYR A 381 5.87 -5.67 11.82
CA TYR A 381 6.79 -5.86 12.93
C TYR A 381 7.93 -6.83 12.55
N ASN A 382 9.01 -6.76 13.33
CA ASN A 382 10.15 -7.65 13.21
C ASN A 382 9.96 -8.85 14.15
N GLU A 383 9.78 -10.05 13.60
CA GLU A 383 9.57 -11.28 14.36
C GLU A 383 10.77 -11.65 15.24
N LYS A 384 12.01 -11.41 14.77
CA LYS A 384 13.23 -11.73 15.52
C LYS A 384 13.37 -10.94 16.80
N THR A 385 13.00 -9.66 16.75
CA THR A 385 13.16 -8.73 17.87
C THR A 385 11.86 -8.52 18.65
N ASN A 386 10.75 -9.04 18.12
CA ASN A 386 9.39 -8.83 18.62
C ASN A 386 9.08 -7.33 18.85
N SER A 387 9.54 -6.49 17.91
CA SER A 387 9.37 -5.05 17.94
C SER A 387 8.77 -4.52 16.65
N MET A 388 8.08 -3.37 16.72
CA MET A 388 7.58 -2.71 15.52
C MET A 388 8.74 -2.34 14.60
N TRP A 389 8.56 -2.59 13.30
CA TRP A 389 9.49 -2.07 12.31
C TRP A 389 9.35 -0.54 12.20
N LEU A 390 10.46 0.18 12.28
CA LEU A 390 10.45 1.65 12.30
C LEU A 390 9.82 2.25 11.04
N GLY A 391 10.00 1.58 9.89
CA GLY A 391 9.39 1.99 8.62
C GLY A 391 7.89 1.76 8.54
N SER A 392 7.28 0.96 9.43
CA SER A 392 5.84 0.72 9.39
C SER A 392 5.05 2.02 9.56
N SER A 393 4.21 2.34 8.58
CA SER A 393 3.32 3.50 8.65
C SER A 393 2.32 3.37 9.78
N LYS A 394 1.89 4.51 10.33
CA LYS A 394 1.03 4.60 11.53
C LYS A 394 -0.18 5.47 11.26
N GLY A 395 -1.29 5.14 11.94
CA GLY A 395 -2.47 6.00 12.01
C GLY A 395 -2.26 7.27 12.82
N PRO A 396 -3.33 7.88 13.28
CA PRO A 396 -4.72 7.45 13.15
C PRO A 396 -5.30 7.68 11.74
N HIS A 397 -6.55 7.23 11.54
CA HIS A 397 -7.37 7.62 10.42
C HIS A 397 -8.55 8.45 10.95
N GLY A 398 -8.49 9.77 10.84
CA GLY A 398 -9.51 10.65 11.41
C GLY A 398 -9.59 10.57 12.94
N GLU A 399 -10.72 11.02 13.50
CA GLU A 399 -10.92 11.07 14.97
C GLU A 399 -11.40 9.72 15.55
N ASN A 400 -11.98 8.82 14.71
CA ASN A 400 -12.72 7.66 15.21
C ASN A 400 -12.28 6.30 14.64
N GLU A 401 -11.32 6.25 13.72
CA GLU A 401 -10.88 5.01 13.10
C GLU A 401 -9.39 4.76 13.34
N ILE A 402 -9.09 3.61 13.94
CA ILE A 402 -7.72 3.19 14.19
C ILE A 402 -7.25 2.33 13.03
N LYS A 403 -6.16 2.73 12.42
CA LYS A 403 -5.38 1.97 11.44
C LYS A 403 -3.91 1.95 11.88
N PRO A 404 -3.14 0.90 11.55
CA PRO A 404 -3.56 -0.33 10.84
C PRO A 404 -4.57 -1.15 11.66
N ASP A 405 -5.20 -2.17 11.03
CA ASP A 405 -6.12 -3.06 11.75
C ASP A 405 -5.35 -4.02 12.67
N ILE A 406 -4.30 -4.63 12.13
CA ILE A 406 -3.37 -5.51 12.85
C ILE A 406 -1.95 -5.32 12.31
N VAL A 407 -0.97 -5.95 12.95
CA VAL A 407 0.39 -6.03 12.43
C VAL A 407 0.81 -7.48 12.20
N ALA A 408 1.61 -7.71 11.17
CA ALA A 408 2.15 -9.03 10.81
C ALA A 408 3.68 -8.96 10.64
N PRO A 409 4.40 -10.10 10.68
CA PRO A 409 5.82 -10.14 10.35
C PRO A 409 6.07 -9.59 8.95
N GLY A 410 7.17 -8.87 8.76
CA GLY A 410 7.47 -8.31 7.44
C GLY A 410 8.89 -7.76 7.34
N VAL A 411 9.81 -8.27 8.15
CA VAL A 411 11.22 -7.88 8.09
C VAL A 411 12.09 -9.10 7.79
N ASP A 412 12.89 -9.00 6.73
CA ASP A 412 13.80 -10.06 6.26
C ASP A 412 13.10 -11.41 6.04
N ILE A 413 11.93 -11.40 5.42
CA ILE A 413 11.18 -12.62 5.09
C ILE A 413 11.72 -13.22 3.80
N ILE A 414 12.19 -14.48 3.88
CA ILE A 414 12.69 -15.23 2.71
C ILE A 414 11.52 -15.63 1.84
N SER A 415 11.63 -15.38 0.54
CA SER A 415 10.65 -15.75 -0.47
C SER A 415 11.29 -16.13 -1.79
N THR A 416 10.52 -16.75 -2.65
CA THR A 416 10.83 -17.01 -4.06
C THR A 416 11.21 -15.70 -4.76
N PHE A 417 12.26 -15.76 -5.55
CA PHE A 417 12.78 -14.63 -6.30
C PHE A 417 13.10 -15.05 -7.75
N LEU A 418 13.50 -14.10 -8.55
CA LEU A 418 13.73 -14.25 -10.00
C LEU A 418 14.69 -15.40 -10.31
N ASN A 419 14.48 -16.08 -11.46
CA ASN A 419 15.35 -17.12 -11.98
C ASN A 419 15.59 -18.31 -11.02
N ASN A 420 14.52 -18.82 -10.39
CA ASN A 420 14.59 -19.94 -9.44
C ASN A 420 15.54 -19.70 -8.27
N THR A 421 15.63 -18.46 -7.79
CA THR A 421 16.39 -18.08 -6.60
C THR A 421 15.48 -17.69 -5.44
N TYR A 422 16.08 -17.34 -4.32
CA TYR A 422 15.39 -16.79 -3.15
C TYR A 422 16.02 -15.47 -2.76
N ASN A 423 15.22 -14.58 -2.21
CA ASN A 423 15.68 -13.33 -1.64
C ASN A 423 14.84 -12.98 -0.41
N THR A 424 15.22 -11.93 0.30
CA THR A 424 14.47 -11.42 1.45
C THR A 424 13.72 -10.15 1.10
N GLY A 425 12.47 -10.07 1.57
CA GLY A 425 11.64 -8.88 1.49
C GLY A 425 11.40 -8.25 2.85
N THR A 426 11.38 -6.92 2.90
CA THR A 426 11.01 -6.14 4.09
C THR A 426 9.98 -5.07 3.73
N GLY A 427 8.93 -4.95 4.52
CA GLY A 427 7.92 -3.90 4.34
C GLY A 427 6.49 -4.37 4.57
N SER A 428 5.57 -3.42 4.51
CA SER A 428 4.15 -3.71 4.74
C SER A 428 3.49 -4.52 3.62
N GLY A 429 4.06 -4.51 2.41
CA GLY A 429 3.67 -5.40 1.31
C GLY A 429 4.01 -6.87 1.59
N VAL A 430 5.10 -7.14 2.31
CA VAL A 430 5.44 -8.49 2.82
C VAL A 430 4.42 -8.93 3.86
N SER A 431 4.12 -8.05 4.82
CA SER A 431 3.13 -8.31 5.88
C SER A 431 1.73 -8.56 5.31
N SER A 432 1.29 -7.79 4.31
CA SER A 432 0.00 -8.00 3.64
C SER A 432 -0.04 -9.33 2.90
N SER A 433 1.06 -9.74 2.23
CA SER A 433 1.16 -11.02 1.55
C SER A 433 1.05 -12.21 2.52
N ILE A 434 1.66 -12.11 3.70
CA ILE A 434 1.50 -13.11 4.76
C ILE A 434 0.03 -13.23 5.18
N VAL A 435 -0.65 -12.10 5.39
CA VAL A 435 -2.06 -12.12 5.79
C VAL A 435 -2.96 -12.64 4.66
N CYS A 436 -2.65 -12.35 3.39
CA CYS A 436 -3.37 -12.92 2.24
C CYS A 436 -3.30 -14.45 2.24
N GLY A 437 -2.11 -15.02 2.44
CA GLY A 437 -1.95 -16.47 2.55
C GLY A 437 -2.73 -17.08 3.72
N ILE A 438 -2.70 -16.43 4.89
CA ILE A 438 -3.48 -16.86 6.07
C ILE A 438 -4.98 -16.77 5.81
N LEU A 439 -5.46 -15.70 5.17
CA LEU A 439 -6.86 -15.56 4.81
C LEU A 439 -7.30 -16.64 3.82
N ALA A 440 -6.44 -17.02 2.87
CA ALA A 440 -6.75 -18.11 1.95
C ALA A 440 -6.98 -19.44 2.70
N LEU A 441 -6.15 -19.75 3.69
CA LEU A 441 -6.36 -20.94 4.54
C LEU A 441 -7.65 -20.84 5.38
N ILE A 442 -7.97 -19.67 5.91
CA ILE A 442 -9.18 -19.46 6.71
C ILE A 442 -10.42 -19.56 5.82
N MET A 443 -10.40 -18.98 4.63
CA MET A 443 -11.50 -19.02 3.69
C MET A 443 -11.78 -20.46 3.21
N GLU A 444 -10.74 -21.21 2.84
CA GLU A 444 -10.85 -22.64 2.54
C GLU A 444 -11.46 -23.42 3.71
N TYR A 445 -10.99 -23.16 4.95
CA TYR A 445 -11.56 -23.81 6.13
C TYR A 445 -13.05 -23.55 6.30
N ILE A 446 -13.47 -22.28 6.15
CA ILE A 446 -14.89 -21.89 6.26
C ILE A 446 -15.71 -22.60 5.18
N LEU A 447 -15.29 -22.60 3.93
CA LEU A 447 -15.99 -23.24 2.82
C LEU A 447 -16.09 -24.75 3.00
N ASN A 448 -15.06 -25.41 3.56
CA ASN A 448 -15.04 -26.86 3.81
C ASN A 448 -15.87 -27.30 5.03
N GLN A 449 -16.17 -26.39 5.97
CA GLN A 449 -16.92 -26.67 7.19
C GLN A 449 -18.36 -26.19 7.17
N THR A 450 -18.75 -25.43 6.14
CA THR A 450 -20.08 -24.82 6.04
C THR A 450 -20.63 -24.92 4.62
N ASP A 451 -21.96 -24.89 4.49
CA ASP A 451 -22.63 -24.75 3.19
C ASP A 451 -22.76 -23.29 2.76
N LEU A 452 -21.96 -22.38 3.34
CA LEU A 452 -22.00 -20.96 3.00
C LEU A 452 -21.54 -20.76 1.56
N PRO A 453 -22.27 -20.01 0.76
CA PRO A 453 -21.84 -19.67 -0.58
C PRO A 453 -20.63 -18.71 -0.53
N ARG A 454 -19.77 -18.76 -1.53
CA ARG A 454 -18.54 -17.98 -1.61
C ARG A 454 -18.70 -16.46 -1.37
N TYR A 455 -19.84 -15.90 -1.78
CA TYR A 455 -20.12 -14.48 -1.60
C TYR A 455 -20.39 -14.08 -0.13
N SER A 456 -20.48 -15.05 0.77
CA SER A 456 -20.56 -14.80 2.22
C SER A 456 -19.20 -14.49 2.83
N LEU A 457 -18.10 -14.73 2.08
CA LEU A 457 -16.73 -14.40 2.50
C LEU A 457 -16.38 -13.00 2.01
N TYR A 458 -16.35 -12.04 2.92
CA TYR A 458 -16.02 -10.62 2.62
C TYR A 458 -15.24 -9.98 3.78
N ASN A 459 -14.83 -8.74 3.60
CA ASN A 459 -13.85 -8.10 4.46
C ASN A 459 -14.22 -8.05 5.94
N GLU A 460 -15.43 -7.61 6.32
CA GLU A 460 -15.76 -7.32 7.71
C GLU A 460 -15.70 -8.54 8.63
N PRO A 461 -16.30 -9.71 8.31
CA PRO A 461 -16.17 -10.89 9.16
C PRO A 461 -14.73 -11.37 9.28
N LEU A 462 -14.00 -11.44 8.15
CA LEU A 462 -12.63 -11.93 8.12
C LEU A 462 -11.68 -10.98 8.86
N LYS A 463 -11.84 -9.67 8.67
CA LYS A 463 -11.15 -8.63 9.43
C LYS A 463 -11.41 -8.78 10.94
N THR A 464 -12.68 -8.98 11.31
CA THR A 464 -13.07 -9.17 12.71
C THR A 464 -12.39 -10.39 13.31
N TYR A 465 -12.35 -11.53 12.59
CA TYR A 465 -11.66 -12.74 13.07
C TYR A 465 -10.17 -12.51 13.25
N LEU A 466 -9.51 -11.82 12.32
CA LEU A 466 -8.11 -11.45 12.47
C LEU A 466 -7.90 -10.59 13.72
N MET A 467 -8.71 -9.55 13.92
CA MET A 467 -8.60 -8.63 15.05
C MET A 467 -8.80 -9.31 16.41
N ILE A 468 -9.84 -10.14 16.56
CA ILE A 468 -10.11 -10.86 17.83
C ILE A 468 -9.15 -12.03 18.07
N GLY A 469 -8.44 -12.48 17.02
CA GLY A 469 -7.44 -13.54 17.09
C GLY A 469 -6.05 -13.05 17.49
N THR A 470 -5.80 -11.73 17.47
CA THR A 470 -4.46 -11.17 17.72
C THR A 470 -3.85 -11.53 19.07
N THR A 471 -2.53 -11.52 19.12
CA THR A 471 -1.77 -11.48 20.39
C THR A 471 -1.51 -10.03 20.78
N GLN A 472 -1.78 -9.71 22.03
CA GLN A 472 -1.58 -8.39 22.60
C GLN A 472 -0.49 -8.41 23.66
N ASN A 473 0.36 -7.37 23.68
CA ASN A 473 1.38 -7.19 24.70
C ASN A 473 0.82 -6.31 25.81
N SER A 474 0.86 -6.77 27.05
CA SER A 474 0.33 -6.06 28.23
C SER A 474 0.98 -4.70 28.53
N LEU A 475 2.10 -4.38 27.86
CA LEU A 475 2.77 -3.08 27.97
C LEU A 475 2.07 -1.96 27.18
N TYR A 476 1.14 -2.31 26.29
CA TYR A 476 0.45 -1.36 25.42
C TYR A 476 -1.06 -1.42 25.62
N SER A 477 -1.71 -0.28 25.40
CA SER A 477 -3.17 -0.25 25.26
C SER A 477 -3.57 -0.59 23.83
N TYR A 478 -4.66 -1.32 23.66
CA TYR A 478 -5.20 -1.71 22.36
C TYR A 478 -6.68 -1.29 22.23
N PRO A 479 -7.12 -0.92 21.01
CA PRO A 479 -6.29 -0.74 19.82
C PRO A 479 -5.43 0.54 19.88
N ASN A 480 -4.33 0.58 19.12
CA ASN A 480 -3.48 1.77 19.01
C ASN A 480 -3.00 2.04 17.58
N ILE A 481 -2.52 3.25 17.33
CA ILE A 481 -2.16 3.74 15.98
C ILE A 481 -0.95 3.03 15.33
N SER A 482 -0.17 2.27 16.09
CA SER A 482 1.01 1.58 15.58
C SER A 482 0.77 0.09 15.33
N GLN A 483 -0.06 -0.55 16.16
CA GLN A 483 -0.25 -2.01 16.16
C GLN A 483 -1.71 -2.40 15.88
N GLY A 484 -2.63 -1.44 15.73
CA GLY A 484 -4.04 -1.75 15.61
C GLY A 484 -4.55 -2.56 16.80
N PHE A 485 -5.17 -3.68 16.53
CA PHE A 485 -5.70 -4.60 17.54
C PHE A 485 -4.65 -5.59 18.09
N GLY A 486 -3.45 -5.63 17.52
CA GLY A 486 -2.34 -6.46 18.00
C GLY A 486 -1.61 -7.23 16.89
N LEU A 487 -0.77 -8.17 17.31
CA LEU A 487 0.06 -8.99 16.43
C LEU A 487 -0.74 -10.16 15.86
N LEU A 488 -0.57 -10.42 14.57
CA LEU A 488 -1.15 -11.57 13.88
C LEU A 488 -0.88 -12.89 14.65
N ASN A 489 -1.94 -13.68 14.85
CA ASN A 489 -1.83 -15.01 15.42
C ASN A 489 -2.79 -15.96 14.70
N TYR A 490 -2.25 -16.75 13.79
CA TYR A 490 -3.02 -17.70 13.00
C TYR A 490 -3.78 -18.73 13.86
N GLN A 491 -3.11 -19.30 14.85
CA GLN A 491 -3.71 -20.32 15.72
C GLN A 491 -4.93 -19.81 16.48
N ASN A 492 -4.81 -18.64 17.10
CA ASN A 492 -5.93 -18.03 17.80
C ASN A 492 -7.05 -17.67 16.84
N THR A 493 -6.73 -17.13 15.65
CA THR A 493 -7.72 -16.75 14.64
C THR A 493 -8.53 -17.95 14.18
N ILE A 494 -7.90 -19.05 13.79
CA ILE A 494 -8.63 -20.24 13.31
C ILE A 494 -9.48 -20.89 14.42
N ILE A 495 -9.03 -20.85 15.67
CA ILE A 495 -9.82 -21.31 16.82
C ILE A 495 -11.09 -20.45 17.00
N LYS A 496 -10.97 -19.11 16.81
CA LYS A 496 -12.14 -18.21 16.89
C LYS A 496 -13.12 -18.46 15.74
N VAL A 497 -12.60 -18.66 14.53
CA VAL A 497 -13.42 -19.02 13.36
C VAL A 497 -14.17 -20.34 13.66
N ALA A 498 -13.46 -21.39 14.05
CA ALA A 498 -14.06 -22.70 14.33
C ALA A 498 -15.16 -22.66 15.41
N LYS A 499 -15.00 -21.83 16.44
CA LYS A 499 -15.99 -21.66 17.50
C LYS A 499 -17.27 -20.92 17.07
N ASN A 500 -17.20 -20.11 16.04
CA ASN A 500 -18.33 -19.30 15.59
C ASN A 500 -19.07 -19.93 14.39
N ILE A 501 -18.47 -20.95 13.75
CA ILE A 501 -19.09 -21.72 12.65
C ILE A 501 -19.89 -22.91 13.18
N ASN A 502 -19.49 -23.49 14.33
CA ASN A 502 -20.16 -24.57 15.02
C ASN A 502 -21.18 -24.02 16.04
#